data_8f67970f848a1c3acc46e65e129be910
#
_entry.id   8f67970f848a1c3acc46e65e129be910
#
_cell.length_a   1.000
_cell.length_b   1.000
_cell.length_c   1.000
_cell.angle_alpha   90.00
_cell.angle_beta   90.00
_cell.angle_gamma   90.00
#
_symmetry.space_group_name_H-M   'P 1'
#
loop_
_entity.id
_entity.type
_entity.pdbx_description
1 polymer ?
#
loop_
_entity_poly.entity_id
_entity_poly.type
_entity_poly.pdbx_seq_one_letter_code
_entity_poly.pdbx_strand_id
1 'polypeptide(L)'
;HNMSPNTITAYIYSVRHFFTYFGQLNSNNVSLYKVYLLDHYQLQTVNMRIRALNCFLKFQGISDYRIRALRLQQKKYTDYIISQADYEYLKRRLREDEQYTFYFIIRFITATGVRVSELISFQIQDVINGYKDIYSKGNKMRRVYIPTALQEDTLRWLESEFRKNGPLFLSHLKRGISVSGIRSQLKTFAYRYHLDPKVVYP
;
A
#
# COMPACT_ATOMS: atom_id res chain seq x y z
N HIS A 1 -19.05 -5.70 -13.00
CA HIS A 1 -17.63 -5.31 -13.06
C HIS A 1 -16.95 -5.69 -11.75
N ASN A 2 -16.01 -6.64 -11.76
CA ASN A 2 -15.23 -7.09 -10.60
C ASN A 2 -14.14 -6.04 -10.24
N MET A 3 -14.55 -4.87 -9.79
CA MET A 3 -13.63 -3.87 -9.27
C MET A 3 -13.35 -4.15 -7.78
N SER A 4 -12.09 -3.89 -7.35
CA SER A 4 -11.77 -3.99 -5.92
C SER A 4 -12.50 -2.90 -5.11
N PRO A 5 -12.82 -3.13 -3.82
CA PRO A 5 -13.46 -2.13 -2.95
C PRO A 5 -12.74 -0.78 -2.96
N ASN A 6 -11.40 -0.80 -2.91
CA ASN A 6 -10.59 0.42 -2.96
C ASN A 6 -10.76 1.19 -4.29
N THR A 7 -10.88 0.47 -5.43
CA THR A 7 -11.14 1.10 -6.73
C THR A 7 -12.51 1.75 -6.74
N ILE A 8 -13.53 1.07 -6.22
CA ILE A 8 -14.90 1.60 -6.12
C ILE A 8 -14.91 2.87 -5.28
N THR A 9 -14.31 2.84 -4.09
CA THR A 9 -14.21 4.02 -3.21
C THR A 9 -13.51 5.19 -3.90
N ALA A 10 -12.38 4.94 -4.57
CA ALA A 10 -11.64 5.98 -5.29
C ALA A 10 -12.46 6.56 -6.46
N TYR A 11 -13.23 5.74 -7.15
CA TYR A 11 -14.10 6.17 -8.26
C TYR A 11 -15.27 7.00 -7.75
N ILE A 12 -15.95 6.56 -6.69
CA ILE A 12 -17.03 7.33 -6.06
C ILE A 12 -16.52 8.70 -5.60
N TYR A 13 -15.37 8.73 -4.91
CA TYR A 13 -14.76 9.98 -4.49
C TYR A 13 -14.47 10.90 -5.68
N SER A 14 -13.93 10.37 -6.78
CA SER A 14 -13.59 11.16 -7.96
C SER A 14 -14.81 11.73 -8.68
N VAL A 15 -15.90 10.96 -8.77
CA VAL A 15 -17.15 11.41 -9.35
C VAL A 15 -17.80 12.49 -8.45
N ARG A 16 -17.84 12.28 -7.14
CA ARG A 16 -18.31 13.31 -6.18
C ARG A 16 -17.51 14.60 -6.31
N HIS A 17 -16.19 14.51 -6.41
CA HIS A 17 -15.31 15.65 -6.60
C HIS A 17 -15.68 16.46 -7.86
N PHE A 18 -16.00 15.79 -9.00
CA PHE A 18 -16.49 16.50 -10.19
C PHE A 18 -17.75 17.31 -9.87
N PHE A 19 -18.77 16.68 -9.27
CA PHE A 19 -20.03 17.37 -8.97
C PHE A 19 -19.89 18.48 -7.92
N THR A 20 -18.97 18.35 -6.98
CA THR A 20 -18.69 19.40 -5.98
C THR A 20 -18.16 20.67 -6.64
N TYR A 21 -17.30 20.57 -7.66
CA TYR A 21 -16.65 21.74 -8.27
C TYR A 21 -17.37 22.24 -9.53
N PHE A 22 -18.08 21.39 -10.25
CA PHE A 22 -18.68 21.74 -11.54
C PHE A 22 -20.22 21.59 -11.55
N GLY A 23 -20.84 21.03 -10.53
CA GLY A 23 -22.28 20.97 -10.31
C GLY A 23 -23.05 20.15 -11.35
N GLN A 24 -22.98 20.52 -12.62
CA GLN A 24 -23.77 19.89 -13.69
C GLN A 24 -22.91 19.12 -14.67
N LEU A 25 -23.45 17.98 -15.14
CA LEU A 25 -22.80 17.13 -16.13
C LEU A 25 -23.17 17.62 -17.56
N ASN A 26 -22.25 18.32 -18.19
CA ASN A 26 -22.34 18.73 -19.60
C ASN A 26 -20.95 18.70 -20.24
N SER A 27 -20.87 18.76 -21.57
CA SER A 27 -19.62 18.66 -22.33
C SER A 27 -18.60 19.73 -21.92
N ASN A 28 -19.05 20.97 -21.69
CA ASN A 28 -18.19 22.07 -21.29
C ASN A 28 -17.56 21.84 -19.91
N ASN A 29 -18.38 21.50 -18.90
CA ASN A 29 -17.90 21.22 -17.54
C ASN A 29 -16.95 20.02 -17.49
N VAL A 30 -17.19 18.99 -18.29
CA VAL A 30 -16.30 17.84 -18.39
C VAL A 30 -14.93 18.24 -18.97
N SER A 31 -14.92 19.13 -19.97
CA SER A 31 -13.69 19.66 -20.56
C SER A 31 -12.92 20.56 -19.60
N LEU A 32 -13.61 21.49 -18.94
CA LEU A 32 -13.06 22.36 -17.91
C LEU A 32 -12.51 21.58 -16.70
N TYR A 33 -13.17 20.50 -16.33
CA TYR A 33 -12.70 19.63 -15.26
C TYR A 33 -11.33 19.01 -15.57
N LYS A 34 -11.07 18.63 -16.82
CA LYS A 34 -9.75 18.15 -17.22
C LYS A 34 -8.68 19.21 -17.03
N VAL A 35 -8.94 20.45 -17.44
CA VAL A 35 -8.02 21.58 -17.25
C VAL A 35 -7.76 21.80 -15.76
N TYR A 36 -8.82 21.92 -14.97
CA TYR A 36 -8.72 22.03 -13.51
C TYR A 36 -7.86 20.92 -12.88
N LEU A 37 -8.05 19.67 -13.30
CA LEU A 37 -7.27 18.55 -12.79
C LEU A 37 -5.78 18.68 -13.12
N LEU A 38 -5.44 19.17 -14.32
CA LEU A 38 -4.05 19.38 -14.75
C LEU A 38 -3.34 20.44 -13.93
N ASP A 39 -4.06 21.48 -13.54
CA ASP A 39 -3.49 22.59 -12.78
C ASP A 39 -3.28 22.25 -11.30
N HIS A 40 -4.08 21.31 -10.75
CA HIS A 40 -4.11 21.06 -9.32
C HIS A 40 -3.55 19.69 -8.87
N TYR A 41 -3.36 18.74 -9.79
CA TYR A 41 -3.01 17.37 -9.44
C TYR A 41 -1.91 16.75 -10.29
N GLN A 42 -1.17 15.82 -9.69
CA GLN A 42 -0.20 15.00 -10.41
C GLN A 42 -0.90 14.12 -11.47
N LEU A 43 -0.23 13.90 -12.61
CA LEU A 43 -0.77 13.22 -13.78
C LEU A 43 -1.39 11.84 -13.49
N GLN A 44 -0.86 11.11 -12.50
CA GLN A 44 -1.43 9.83 -12.07
C GLN A 44 -2.81 10.00 -11.46
N THR A 45 -2.99 11.02 -10.61
CA THR A 45 -4.27 11.39 -9.99
C THR A 45 -5.25 11.90 -11.05
N VAL A 46 -4.79 12.73 -11.98
CA VAL A 46 -5.58 13.21 -13.13
C VAL A 46 -6.14 12.01 -13.90
N ASN A 47 -5.31 11.07 -14.30
CA ASN A 47 -5.74 9.89 -15.06
C ASN A 47 -6.70 8.98 -14.28
N MET A 48 -6.49 8.83 -12.97
CA MET A 48 -7.40 8.07 -12.12
C MET A 48 -8.79 8.73 -12.08
N ARG A 49 -8.85 10.04 -11.89
CA ARG A 49 -10.12 10.81 -11.87
C ARG A 49 -10.82 10.82 -13.24
N ILE A 50 -10.07 10.95 -14.34
CA ILE A 50 -10.61 10.84 -15.70
C ILE A 50 -11.20 9.45 -15.94
N ARG A 51 -10.52 8.38 -15.53
CA ARG A 51 -11.05 7.01 -15.67
C ARG A 51 -12.33 6.80 -14.87
N ALA A 52 -12.39 7.34 -13.66
CA ALA A 52 -13.58 7.27 -12.81
C ALA A 52 -14.77 7.99 -13.45
N LEU A 53 -14.56 9.23 -13.94
CA LEU A 53 -15.60 10.00 -14.63
C LEU A 53 -16.04 9.31 -15.92
N ASN A 54 -15.11 8.80 -16.73
CA ASN A 54 -15.44 8.04 -17.94
C ASN A 54 -16.26 6.77 -17.66
N CYS A 55 -15.97 6.09 -16.54
CA CYS A 55 -16.75 4.95 -16.09
C CYS A 55 -18.19 5.35 -15.74
N PHE A 56 -18.33 6.47 -15.05
CA PHE A 56 -19.64 7.05 -14.71
C PHE A 56 -20.42 7.51 -15.98
N LEU A 57 -19.76 8.21 -16.91
CA LEU A 57 -20.36 8.64 -18.20
C LEU A 57 -20.86 7.44 -19.00
N LYS A 58 -20.07 6.36 -19.05
CA LYS A 58 -20.48 5.10 -19.70
C LYS A 58 -21.72 4.51 -19.03
N PHE A 59 -21.78 4.52 -17.71
CA PHE A 59 -22.94 4.00 -16.96
C PHE A 59 -24.21 4.84 -17.23
N GLN A 60 -24.07 6.15 -17.40
CA GLN A 60 -25.16 7.07 -17.73
C GLN A 60 -25.57 7.05 -19.22
N GLY A 61 -24.88 6.29 -20.06
CA GLY A 61 -25.12 6.28 -21.51
C GLY A 61 -24.63 7.50 -22.26
N ILE A 62 -23.83 8.40 -21.64
CA ILE A 62 -23.35 9.66 -22.19
C ILE A 62 -21.87 9.50 -22.62
N SER A 63 -21.61 8.59 -23.55
CA SER A 63 -20.24 8.29 -23.96
C SER A 63 -19.56 9.41 -24.77
N ASP A 64 -20.31 10.33 -25.35
CA ASP A 64 -19.79 11.43 -26.18
C ASP A 64 -18.98 12.45 -25.38
N TYR A 65 -19.20 12.54 -24.06
CA TYR A 65 -18.42 13.43 -23.17
C TYR A 65 -17.12 12.80 -22.64
N ARG A 66 -16.72 11.61 -23.15
CA ARG A 66 -15.52 10.93 -22.65
C ARG A 66 -14.25 11.74 -22.85
N ILE A 67 -13.45 11.83 -21.82
CA ILE A 67 -12.15 12.50 -21.81
C ILE A 67 -11.05 11.49 -22.14
N ARG A 68 -10.16 11.83 -23.05
CA ARG A 68 -8.96 11.02 -23.31
C ARG A 68 -7.97 11.16 -22.15
N ALA A 69 -7.55 10.01 -21.60
CA ALA A 69 -6.50 9.95 -20.58
C ALA A 69 -5.15 10.41 -21.16
N LEU A 70 -4.31 10.97 -20.30
CA LEU A 70 -2.97 11.45 -20.68
C LEU A 70 -2.00 10.28 -20.78
N ARG A 71 -1.08 10.34 -21.70
CA ARG A 71 0.04 9.40 -21.78
C ARG A 71 1.01 9.69 -20.64
N LEU A 72 1.25 8.69 -19.79
CA LEU A 72 2.27 8.76 -18.75
C LEU A 72 3.55 8.14 -19.29
N GLN A 73 4.64 8.89 -19.26
CA GLN A 73 5.96 8.29 -19.36
C GLN A 73 6.25 7.57 -18.03
N GLN A 74 6.29 6.26 -18.04
CA GLN A 74 6.70 5.50 -16.86
C GLN A 74 8.22 5.62 -16.71
N LYS A 75 8.68 6.15 -15.58
CA LYS A 75 10.08 6.00 -15.20
C LYS A 75 10.40 4.51 -15.09
N LYS A 76 11.47 4.07 -15.77
CA LYS A 76 11.91 2.66 -15.79
C LYS A 76 12.59 2.21 -14.49
N TYR A 77 12.86 3.12 -13.56
CA TYR A 77 13.57 2.87 -12.30
C TYR A 77 12.87 3.57 -11.14
N THR A 78 13.04 3.00 -9.96
CA THR A 78 12.53 3.53 -8.71
C THR A 78 13.63 4.40 -8.08
N ASP A 79 13.37 5.69 -7.88
CA ASP A 79 14.36 6.64 -7.33
C ASP A 79 14.63 6.44 -5.83
N TYR A 80 13.75 5.70 -5.15
CA TYR A 80 13.77 5.58 -3.68
C TYR A 80 13.84 4.10 -3.28
N ILE A 81 15.01 3.52 -3.43
CA ILE A 81 15.32 2.17 -2.94
C ILE A 81 16.23 2.33 -1.72
N ILE A 82 15.87 1.70 -0.62
CA ILE A 82 16.73 1.68 0.57
C ILE A 82 18.07 0.99 0.23
N SER A 83 19.19 1.60 0.60
CA SER A 83 20.49 0.98 0.45
C SER A 83 20.65 -0.20 1.42
N GLN A 84 21.55 -1.14 1.10
CA GLN A 84 21.86 -2.24 2.03
C GLN A 84 22.38 -1.69 3.37
N ALA A 85 23.19 -0.64 3.35
CA ALA A 85 23.72 -0.01 4.55
C ALA A 85 22.63 0.62 5.43
N ASP A 86 21.70 1.36 4.83
CA ASP A 86 20.57 1.97 5.54
C ASP A 86 19.61 0.92 6.09
N TYR A 87 19.38 -0.18 5.33
CA TYR A 87 18.57 -1.30 5.80
C TYR A 87 19.18 -1.98 7.03
N GLU A 88 20.48 -2.30 7.00
CA GLU A 88 21.18 -2.91 8.13
C GLU A 88 21.22 -1.96 9.34
N TYR A 89 21.42 -0.66 9.09
CA TYR A 89 21.36 0.36 10.14
C TYR A 89 19.97 0.46 10.77
N LEU A 90 18.90 0.56 9.96
CA LEU A 90 17.53 0.58 10.44
C LEU A 90 17.18 -0.67 11.27
N LYS A 91 17.56 -1.84 10.76
CA LYS A 91 17.37 -3.13 11.42
C LYS A 91 18.04 -3.18 12.79
N ARG A 92 19.30 -2.72 12.88
CA ARG A 92 20.04 -2.64 14.13
C ARG A 92 19.39 -1.69 15.12
N ARG A 93 19.03 -0.46 14.68
CA ARG A 93 18.39 0.55 15.55
C ARG A 93 17.05 0.07 16.11
N LEU A 94 16.22 -0.56 15.27
CA LEU A 94 14.94 -1.12 15.72
C LEU A 94 15.12 -2.21 16.78
N ARG A 95 16.18 -3.02 16.66
CA ARG A 95 16.52 -4.04 17.65
C ARG A 95 17.04 -3.45 18.96
N GLU A 96 17.95 -2.47 18.89
CA GLU A 96 18.50 -1.76 20.06
C GLU A 96 17.41 -1.02 20.86
N ASP A 97 16.43 -0.41 20.17
CA ASP A 97 15.30 0.28 20.76
C ASP A 97 14.12 -0.68 21.12
N GLU A 98 14.34 -2.01 21.06
CA GLU A 98 13.35 -3.06 21.37
C GLU A 98 12.06 -2.98 20.54
N GLN A 99 12.13 -2.36 19.36
CA GLN A 99 10.98 -2.22 18.45
C GLN A 99 10.79 -3.49 17.61
N TYR A 100 10.67 -4.64 18.29
CA TYR A 100 10.69 -5.97 17.66
C TYR A 100 9.59 -6.17 16.62
N THR A 101 8.39 -5.63 16.83
CA THR A 101 7.31 -5.69 15.82
C THR A 101 7.79 -5.11 14.49
N PHE A 102 8.42 -3.94 14.50
CA PHE A 102 8.89 -3.27 13.28
C PHE A 102 10.19 -3.87 12.75
N TYR A 103 11.04 -4.37 13.63
CA TYR A 103 12.20 -5.17 13.25
C TYR A 103 11.80 -6.39 12.41
N PHE A 104 10.79 -7.13 12.82
CA PHE A 104 10.29 -8.27 12.05
C PHE A 104 9.50 -7.85 10.82
N ILE A 105 8.70 -6.77 10.85
CA ILE A 105 7.99 -6.23 9.68
C ILE A 105 8.97 -5.96 8.53
N ILE A 106 10.07 -5.22 8.77
CA ILE A 106 11.03 -4.92 7.70
C ILE A 106 11.74 -6.18 7.19
N ARG A 107 12.07 -7.11 8.07
CA ARG A 107 12.68 -8.39 7.70
C ARG A 107 11.75 -9.24 6.82
N PHE A 108 10.45 -9.32 7.16
CA PHE A 108 9.46 -10.03 6.34
C PHE A 108 9.30 -9.41 4.97
N ILE A 109 9.18 -8.09 4.88
CA ILE A 109 9.05 -7.40 3.59
C ILE A 109 10.28 -7.67 2.72
N THR A 110 11.48 -7.53 3.27
CA THR A 110 12.73 -7.68 2.54
C THR A 110 13.00 -9.14 2.14
N ALA A 111 12.75 -10.09 3.04
CA ALA A 111 13.07 -11.49 2.79
C ALA A 111 12.03 -12.19 1.89
N THR A 112 10.78 -11.74 1.89
CA THR A 112 9.69 -12.45 1.19
C THR A 112 9.12 -11.68 -0.01
N GLY A 113 9.42 -10.38 -0.14
CA GLY A 113 8.87 -9.52 -1.19
C GLY A 113 7.35 -9.34 -1.11
N VAL A 114 6.73 -9.56 0.04
CA VAL A 114 5.29 -9.34 0.23
C VAL A 114 4.96 -7.84 0.25
N ARG A 115 3.80 -7.48 -0.29
CA ARG A 115 3.28 -6.13 -0.13
C ARG A 115 2.83 -5.89 1.31
N VAL A 116 2.92 -4.66 1.78
CA VAL A 116 2.45 -4.30 3.15
C VAL A 116 0.99 -4.70 3.37
N SER A 117 0.15 -4.55 2.34
CA SER A 117 -1.27 -4.97 2.41
C SER A 117 -1.46 -6.50 2.51
N GLU A 118 -0.49 -7.26 2.05
CA GLU A 118 -0.46 -8.72 2.17
C GLU A 118 0.11 -9.13 3.55
N LEU A 119 1.16 -8.41 3.99
CA LEU A 119 1.83 -8.68 5.26
C LEU A 119 0.89 -8.60 6.47
N ILE A 120 -0.02 -7.62 6.51
CA ILE A 120 -0.99 -7.48 7.61
C ILE A 120 -1.95 -8.68 7.76
N SER A 121 -2.05 -9.52 6.74
CA SER A 121 -2.87 -10.74 6.76
C SER A 121 -2.15 -11.96 7.33
N PHE A 122 -0.84 -11.85 7.64
CA PHE A 122 -0.08 -12.97 8.19
C PHE A 122 -0.56 -13.32 9.59
N GLN A 123 -0.70 -14.61 9.83
CA GLN A 123 -1.02 -15.19 11.12
C GLN A 123 0.22 -15.92 11.69
N ILE A 124 0.24 -16.13 12.98
CA ILE A 124 1.31 -16.92 13.62
C ILE A 124 1.38 -18.32 13.00
N GLN A 125 0.23 -18.90 12.62
CA GLN A 125 0.18 -20.20 11.96
C GLN A 125 0.94 -20.23 10.62
N ASP A 126 0.95 -19.13 9.86
CA ASP A 126 1.71 -19.05 8.60
C ASP A 126 3.22 -19.17 8.87
N VAL A 127 3.69 -18.60 10.00
CA VAL A 127 5.08 -18.71 10.42
C VAL A 127 5.41 -20.16 10.84
N ILE A 128 4.53 -20.80 11.60
CA ILE A 128 4.69 -22.21 12.00
C ILE A 128 4.79 -23.12 10.76
N ASN A 129 3.94 -22.86 9.76
CA ASN A 129 3.92 -23.63 8.51
C ASN A 129 5.12 -23.30 7.60
N GLY A 130 5.83 -22.19 7.81
CA GLY A 130 6.92 -21.72 6.96
C GLY A 130 6.49 -21.10 5.63
N TYR A 131 5.19 -20.89 5.41
CA TYR A 131 4.67 -20.26 4.19
C TYR A 131 3.28 -19.66 4.39
N LYS A 132 2.90 -18.79 3.45
CA LYS A 132 1.55 -18.26 3.32
C LYS A 132 1.08 -18.26 1.87
N ASP A 133 -0.14 -18.70 1.63
CA ASP A 133 -0.81 -18.58 0.35
C ASP A 133 -1.52 -17.23 0.25
N ILE A 134 -1.18 -16.44 -0.78
CA ILE A 134 -1.69 -15.10 -1.02
C ILE A 134 -2.52 -15.09 -2.29
N TYR A 135 -3.75 -14.62 -2.19
CA TYR A 135 -4.66 -14.46 -3.31
C TYR A 135 -4.58 -13.03 -3.86
N SER A 136 -4.25 -12.93 -5.15
CA SER A 136 -4.14 -11.67 -5.88
C SER A 136 -5.38 -11.42 -6.73
N LYS A 137 -5.50 -10.18 -7.26
CA LYS A 137 -6.56 -9.82 -8.19
C LYS A 137 -6.63 -10.78 -9.38
N GLY A 138 -7.85 -11.25 -9.72
CA GLY A 138 -8.07 -12.22 -10.79
C GLY A 138 -7.90 -13.68 -10.37
N ASN A 139 -8.10 -13.97 -9.09
CA ASN A 139 -8.02 -15.32 -8.50
C ASN A 139 -6.67 -16.03 -8.70
N LYS A 140 -5.60 -15.25 -8.86
CA LYS A 140 -4.24 -15.78 -8.93
C LYS A 140 -3.72 -16.00 -7.51
N MET A 141 -3.39 -17.25 -7.19
CA MET A 141 -2.75 -17.63 -5.94
C MET A 141 -1.23 -17.69 -6.13
N ARG A 142 -0.49 -17.21 -5.12
CA ARG A 142 0.95 -17.45 -5.02
C ARG A 142 1.31 -17.87 -3.60
N ARG A 143 2.22 -18.81 -3.49
CA ARG A 143 2.81 -19.21 -2.21
C ARG A 143 4.03 -18.34 -1.91
N VAL A 144 4.07 -17.80 -0.71
CA VAL A 144 5.20 -17.03 -0.19
C VAL A 144 5.86 -17.86 0.90
N TYR A 145 7.09 -18.26 0.68
CA TYR A 145 7.87 -19.00 1.66
C TYR A 145 8.58 -18.05 2.62
N ILE A 146 8.63 -18.43 3.89
CA ILE A 146 9.35 -17.72 4.94
C ILE A 146 10.72 -18.40 5.08
N PRO A 147 11.84 -17.69 4.86
CA PRO A 147 13.18 -18.31 5.04
C PRO A 147 13.35 -18.85 6.46
N THR A 148 13.96 -20.02 6.60
CA THR A 148 14.10 -20.76 7.87
C THR A 148 14.68 -19.89 8.99
N ALA A 149 15.75 -19.15 8.71
CA ALA A 149 16.34 -18.26 9.71
C ALA A 149 15.37 -17.15 10.19
N LEU A 150 14.52 -16.62 9.30
CA LEU A 150 13.50 -15.63 9.68
C LEU A 150 12.37 -16.32 10.48
N GLN A 151 11.97 -17.51 10.07
CA GLN A 151 10.97 -18.32 10.77
C GLN A 151 11.37 -18.61 12.21
N GLU A 152 12.56 -19.15 12.41
CA GLU A 152 13.10 -19.50 13.75
C GLU A 152 13.22 -18.27 14.65
N ASP A 153 13.78 -17.15 14.14
CA ASP A 153 13.89 -15.92 14.89
C ASP A 153 12.52 -15.38 15.29
N THR A 154 11.55 -15.46 14.38
CA THR A 154 10.18 -14.99 14.63
C THR A 154 9.50 -15.85 15.68
N LEU A 155 9.65 -17.17 15.62
CA LEU A 155 9.07 -18.08 16.61
C LEU A 155 9.64 -17.84 18.00
N ARG A 156 10.97 -17.63 18.13
CA ARG A 156 11.61 -17.23 19.40
C ARG A 156 11.06 -15.92 19.97
N TRP A 157 10.86 -14.92 19.09
CA TRP A 157 10.24 -13.66 19.50
C TRP A 157 8.80 -13.85 19.97
N LEU A 158 7.99 -14.60 19.24
CA LEU A 158 6.59 -14.90 19.62
C LEU A 158 6.50 -15.66 20.95
N GLU A 159 7.45 -16.56 21.21
CA GLU A 159 7.57 -17.29 22.46
C GLU A 159 7.88 -16.37 23.64
N SER A 160 8.82 -15.42 23.47
CA SER A 160 9.13 -14.39 24.46
C SER A 160 7.95 -13.45 24.75
N GLU A 161 7.06 -13.24 23.76
CA GLU A 161 5.82 -12.48 23.92
C GLU A 161 4.62 -13.31 24.41
N PHE A 162 4.83 -14.61 24.71
CA PHE A 162 3.78 -15.57 25.10
C PHE A 162 2.63 -15.67 24.10
N ARG A 163 2.92 -15.57 22.79
CA ARG A 163 1.95 -15.55 21.69
C ARG A 163 1.97 -16.85 20.89
N LYS A 164 0.83 -17.53 20.84
CA LYS A 164 0.70 -18.83 20.16
C LYS A 164 -0.22 -18.82 18.94
N ASN A 165 -1.10 -17.82 18.81
CA ASN A 165 -2.07 -17.72 17.73
C ASN A 165 -2.46 -16.26 17.43
N GLY A 166 -3.25 -16.05 16.38
CA GLY A 166 -3.74 -14.76 15.97
C GLY A 166 -2.85 -14.01 14.97
N PRO A 167 -3.12 -12.72 14.71
CA PRO A 167 -2.35 -11.93 13.74
C PRO A 167 -0.87 -11.90 14.12
N LEU A 168 0.02 -12.03 13.12
CA LEU A 168 1.47 -12.03 13.36
C LEU A 168 1.93 -10.69 13.96
N PHE A 169 1.48 -9.59 13.40
CA PHE A 169 1.86 -8.25 13.84
C PHE A 169 0.71 -7.54 14.51
N LEU A 170 0.94 -7.05 15.72
CA LEU A 170 -0.04 -6.30 16.51
C LEU A 170 0.34 -4.83 16.61
N SER A 171 -0.68 -3.97 16.68
CA SER A 171 -0.54 -2.58 17.09
C SER A 171 -0.35 -2.48 18.62
N HIS A 172 -0.04 -1.30 19.10
CA HIS A 172 0.04 -1.02 20.54
C HIS A 172 -1.28 -1.31 21.30
N LEU A 173 -2.41 -1.31 20.58
CA LEU A 173 -3.73 -1.69 21.13
C LEU A 173 -3.97 -3.21 21.14
N LYS A 174 -2.95 -4.02 20.89
CA LYS A 174 -3.03 -5.49 20.82
C LYS A 174 -4.02 -6.01 19.77
N ARG A 175 -4.30 -5.23 18.74
CA ARG A 175 -5.09 -5.61 17.56
C ARG A 175 -4.17 -5.75 16.36
N GLY A 176 -4.61 -6.48 15.32
CA GLY A 176 -3.86 -6.57 14.06
C GLY A 176 -3.46 -5.18 13.54
N ILE A 177 -2.19 -5.03 13.18
CA ILE A 177 -1.67 -3.75 12.70
C ILE A 177 -2.25 -3.40 11.33
N SER A 178 -2.52 -2.11 11.07
CA SER A 178 -3.01 -1.63 9.78
C SER A 178 -1.87 -1.20 8.85
N VAL A 179 -2.14 -1.17 7.54
CA VAL A 179 -1.19 -0.64 6.53
C VAL A 179 -0.78 0.80 6.84
N SER A 180 -1.75 1.65 7.21
CA SER A 180 -1.47 3.04 7.60
C SER A 180 -0.63 3.13 8.86
N GLY A 181 -0.88 2.26 9.84
CA GLY A 181 -0.08 2.17 11.07
C GLY A 181 1.38 1.80 10.79
N ILE A 182 1.62 0.80 9.94
CA ILE A 182 2.98 0.42 9.53
C ILE A 182 3.69 1.62 8.87
N ARG A 183 3.05 2.24 7.88
CA ARG A 183 3.65 3.36 7.12
C ARG A 183 3.95 4.57 7.98
N SER A 184 3.00 4.96 8.83
CA SER A 184 3.17 6.08 9.75
C SER A 184 4.34 5.84 10.71
N GLN A 185 4.40 4.65 11.29
CA GLN A 185 5.43 4.34 12.26
C GLN A 185 6.82 4.18 11.63
N LEU A 186 6.93 3.57 10.45
CA LEU A 186 8.21 3.50 9.73
C LEU A 186 8.72 4.90 9.35
N LYS A 187 7.82 5.81 8.97
CA LYS A 187 8.18 7.21 8.75
C LYS A 187 8.71 7.88 10.03
N THR A 188 8.09 7.61 11.18
CA THR A 188 8.55 8.09 12.49
C THR A 188 9.95 7.56 12.81
N PHE A 189 10.22 6.27 12.57
CA PHE A 189 11.55 5.70 12.76
C PHE A 189 12.59 6.26 11.80
N ALA A 190 12.22 6.51 10.54
CA ALA A 190 13.11 7.16 9.59
C ALA A 190 13.59 8.52 10.11
N TYR A 191 12.68 9.37 10.59
CA TYR A 191 13.05 10.65 11.21
C TYR A 191 13.89 10.45 12.48
N ARG A 192 13.51 9.53 13.38
CA ARG A 192 14.24 9.25 14.62
C ARG A 192 15.69 8.82 14.36
N TYR A 193 15.91 8.02 13.31
CA TYR A 193 17.21 7.46 12.98
C TYR A 193 17.94 8.22 11.87
N HIS A 194 17.47 9.41 11.50
CA HIS A 194 18.07 10.28 10.48
C HIS A 194 18.20 9.61 9.11
N LEU A 195 17.24 8.78 8.73
CA LEU A 195 17.10 8.18 7.41
C LEU A 195 16.11 8.96 6.55
N ASP A 196 16.23 8.90 5.21
CA ASP A 196 15.22 9.49 4.32
C ASP A 196 13.90 8.71 4.42
N PRO A 197 12.78 9.36 4.85
CA PRO A 197 11.50 8.71 4.94
C PRO A 197 10.96 8.15 3.63
N LYS A 198 11.48 8.62 2.48
CA LYS A 198 11.07 8.13 1.15
C LYS A 198 11.65 6.76 0.85
N VAL A 199 12.86 6.45 1.34
CA VAL A 199 13.50 5.15 1.12
C VAL A 199 13.07 4.09 2.14
N VAL A 200 12.59 4.49 3.32
CA VAL A 200 12.07 3.59 4.37
C VAL A 200 10.59 3.23 4.13
N TYR A 201 9.95 3.81 3.11
CA TYR A 201 8.55 3.59 2.81
C TYR A 201 8.33 2.24 2.11
N PRO A 202 7.52 1.30 2.69
CA PRO A 202 7.25 -0.02 2.16
C PRO A 202 6.13 -0.04 1.12
#